data_6a7d34f380a9ef61602d1b461bea0d8b
#
_entry.id   6a7d34f380a9ef61602d1b461bea0d8b
#
_cell.length_a   1.000
_cell.length_b   1.000
_cell.length_c   1.000
_cell.angle_alpha   90.00
_cell.angle_beta   90.00
_cell.angle_gamma   90.00
#
_symmetry.space_group_name_H-M   'P 1'
#
loop_
_entity.id
_entity.type
_entity.pdbx_description
1 polymer ?
#
loop_
_entity_poly.entity_id
_entity_poly.type
_entity_poly.pdbx_seq_one_letter_code
_entity_poly.pdbx_strand_id
1 'polypeptide(L)'
;MAATDSPAGDGAAGLRRLLLSGLVIPAHPLALDAARRLDERRQRALTRYYLAAGAGGLAVGVHTTQFAIRDPAVGLFRPVLELAAEEVRRAGRRVALIGGICGPTRQAAAEAALLRDLGYDAGLLSLAGHSGDDDDLLAHCRGLAEIVPVVGFYLQPAVGGRDLSHAFWRAFMEIPNVVAVKVAPFDRYRTLDVVRALALSGRDDVALYTGNDDSIVADLAGLFEVEGRRLRFAGGLLGHWAVDTRAAVALLDRCRPGGMDERLAIDAVAVTDMNAAYFDAAHRFKGCIAGLHEVLRRQGLLAGIWCLDEAEGLSPGQAAQIDRVRRARPDLCDDDFVAASRDAWLSG
;
A
#
# COMPACT_ATOMS: atom_id res chain seq x y z
N MET A 1 -9.79 -42.21 -4.23
CA MET A 1 -9.54 -41.25 -3.15
C MET A 1 -8.53 -40.23 -3.69
N ALA A 2 -9.03 -39.13 -4.23
CA ALA A 2 -8.21 -38.01 -4.66
C ALA A 2 -8.02 -37.10 -3.45
N ALA A 3 -6.77 -36.88 -3.07
CA ALA A 3 -6.41 -35.94 -2.03
C ALA A 3 -6.77 -34.54 -2.53
N THR A 4 -7.67 -33.86 -1.83
CA THR A 4 -7.96 -32.44 -2.01
C THR A 4 -6.78 -31.68 -1.42
N ASP A 5 -5.87 -31.22 -2.31
CA ASP A 5 -4.88 -30.21 -1.96
C ASP A 5 -5.61 -28.94 -1.49
N SER A 6 -5.65 -28.75 -0.19
CA SER A 6 -6.00 -27.44 0.42
C SER A 6 -4.94 -26.42 0.00
N PRO A 7 -5.31 -25.19 -0.39
CA PRO A 7 -4.34 -24.12 -0.64
C PRO A 7 -3.88 -23.49 0.68
N ALA A 8 -3.44 -24.29 1.64
CA ALA A 8 -2.69 -23.82 2.80
C ALA A 8 -1.27 -23.55 2.31
N GLY A 9 -0.97 -22.25 2.17
CA GLY A 9 0.18 -21.72 1.52
C GLY A 9 1.52 -22.32 1.98
N ASP A 10 2.45 -22.35 1.04
CA ASP A 10 3.89 -22.61 1.15
C ASP A 10 4.65 -21.76 2.22
N GLY A 11 3.99 -21.25 3.23
CA GLY A 11 4.58 -20.44 4.29
C GLY A 11 5.31 -19.18 3.77
N ALA A 12 6.38 -18.80 4.44
CA ALA A 12 7.17 -17.60 4.10
C ALA A 12 7.80 -17.68 2.69
N ALA A 13 8.16 -18.86 2.20
CA ALA A 13 8.72 -19.03 0.87
C ALA A 13 7.68 -18.75 -0.23
N GLY A 14 6.43 -19.17 -0.05
CA GLY A 14 5.34 -18.88 -0.95
C GLY A 14 5.00 -17.38 -1.01
N LEU A 15 5.01 -16.72 0.15
CA LEU A 15 4.82 -15.27 0.22
C LEU A 15 5.93 -14.51 -0.54
N ARG A 16 7.21 -14.90 -0.36
CA ARG A 16 8.34 -14.28 -1.08
C ARG A 16 8.21 -14.42 -2.59
N ARG A 17 7.90 -15.63 -3.09
CA ARG A 17 7.65 -15.83 -4.53
C ARG A 17 6.52 -14.96 -5.04
N LEU A 18 5.41 -14.87 -4.28
CA LEU A 18 4.28 -14.02 -4.63
C LEU A 18 4.67 -12.55 -4.69
N LEU A 19 5.39 -12.02 -3.69
CA LEU A 19 5.84 -10.63 -3.68
C LEU A 19 6.84 -10.34 -4.80
N LEU A 20 7.77 -11.25 -5.09
CA LEU A 20 8.74 -11.10 -6.17
C LEU A 20 8.11 -11.18 -7.56
N SER A 21 6.93 -11.80 -7.72
CA SER A 21 6.21 -11.81 -9.00
C SER A 21 5.68 -10.44 -9.42
N GLY A 22 5.67 -9.49 -8.49
CA GLY A 22 5.22 -8.11 -8.73
C GLY A 22 3.70 -7.96 -8.61
N LEU A 23 3.27 -7.17 -7.62
CA LEU A 23 1.86 -7.00 -7.29
C LEU A 23 1.46 -5.53 -7.32
N VAL A 24 0.21 -5.28 -7.71
CA VAL A 24 -0.52 -4.06 -7.34
C VAL A 24 -1.13 -4.28 -5.97
N ILE A 25 -0.73 -3.47 -4.99
CA ILE A 25 -1.20 -3.54 -3.61
C ILE A 25 -1.82 -2.19 -3.24
N PRO A 26 -3.15 -2.01 -3.39
CA PRO A 26 -3.82 -0.80 -2.93
C PRO A 26 -3.75 -0.68 -1.41
N ALA A 27 -3.49 0.53 -0.92
CA ALA A 27 -3.60 0.88 0.48
C ALA A 27 -5.08 1.18 0.78
N HIS A 28 -5.74 0.28 1.50
CA HIS A 28 -7.19 0.24 1.66
C HIS A 28 -7.74 1.45 2.43
N PRO A 29 -8.64 2.27 1.87
CA PRO A 29 -9.31 3.36 2.59
C PRO A 29 -10.33 2.86 3.61
N LEU A 30 -10.72 3.74 4.53
CA LEU A 30 -11.76 3.50 5.53
C LEU A 30 -13.10 4.03 5.03
N ALA A 31 -14.09 3.17 4.89
CA ALA A 31 -15.45 3.56 4.55
C ALA A 31 -16.24 3.96 5.80
N LEU A 32 -16.67 5.21 5.87
CA LEU A 32 -17.48 5.73 6.97
C LEU A 32 -18.86 6.22 6.50
N ASP A 33 -19.85 6.21 7.40
CA ASP A 33 -21.12 6.89 7.23
C ASP A 33 -21.03 8.38 7.65
N ALA A 34 -22.12 9.13 7.49
CA ALA A 34 -22.19 10.54 7.85
C ALA A 34 -22.00 10.81 9.36
N ALA A 35 -22.19 9.79 10.20
CA ALA A 35 -21.93 9.86 11.64
C ALA A 35 -20.50 9.35 11.98
N ARG A 36 -19.62 9.17 10.99
CA ARG A 36 -18.24 8.66 11.10
C ARG A 36 -18.14 7.27 11.72
N ARG A 37 -19.18 6.46 11.58
CA ARG A 37 -19.18 5.05 11.96
C ARG A 37 -18.80 4.21 10.75
N LEU A 38 -18.24 3.04 10.98
CA LEU A 38 -17.86 2.11 9.92
C LEU A 38 -19.08 1.73 9.06
N ASP A 39 -19.00 1.98 7.76
CA ASP A 39 -19.92 1.46 6.76
C ASP A 39 -19.39 0.10 6.26
N GLU A 40 -19.75 -0.98 6.96
CA GLU A 40 -19.27 -2.32 6.62
C GLU A 40 -19.59 -2.74 5.19
N ARG A 41 -20.78 -2.39 4.70
CA ARG A 41 -21.20 -2.72 3.34
C ARG A 41 -20.24 -2.13 2.32
N ARG A 42 -19.88 -0.86 2.47
CA ARG A 42 -18.96 -0.16 1.57
C ARG A 42 -17.51 -0.57 1.81
N GLN A 43 -17.13 -0.88 3.04
CA GLN A 43 -15.81 -1.42 3.36
C GLN A 43 -15.57 -2.76 2.64
N ARG A 44 -16.56 -3.65 2.65
CA ARG A 44 -16.53 -4.91 1.89
C ARG A 44 -16.53 -4.67 0.38
N ALA A 45 -17.36 -3.74 -0.11
CA ALA A 45 -17.41 -3.39 -1.53
C ALA A 45 -16.07 -2.87 -2.07
N LEU A 46 -15.33 -2.08 -1.30
CA LEU A 46 -13.97 -1.67 -1.65
C LEU A 46 -13.03 -2.88 -1.81
N THR A 47 -13.06 -3.82 -0.87
CA THR A 47 -12.25 -5.04 -0.98
C THR A 47 -12.61 -5.83 -2.24
N ARG A 48 -13.90 -6.01 -2.52
CA ARG A 48 -14.39 -6.70 -3.72
C ARG A 48 -13.96 -6.00 -5.01
N TYR A 49 -14.02 -4.66 -5.04
CA TYR A 49 -13.50 -3.86 -6.15
C TYR A 49 -12.02 -4.16 -6.40
N TYR A 50 -11.16 -4.10 -5.39
CA TYR A 50 -9.73 -4.39 -5.54
C TYR A 50 -9.48 -5.80 -6.04
N LEU A 51 -10.20 -6.78 -5.51
CA LEU A 51 -10.10 -8.16 -5.94
C LEU A 51 -10.54 -8.32 -7.41
N ALA A 52 -11.64 -7.72 -7.82
CA ALA A 52 -12.14 -7.75 -9.20
C ALA A 52 -11.24 -6.97 -10.17
N ALA A 53 -10.61 -5.90 -9.72
CA ALA A 53 -9.64 -5.12 -10.49
C ALA A 53 -8.32 -5.86 -10.74
N GLY A 54 -8.07 -7.00 -10.08
CA GLY A 54 -6.86 -7.79 -10.25
C GLY A 54 -5.73 -7.47 -9.27
N ALA A 55 -6.02 -6.75 -8.17
CA ALA A 55 -5.02 -6.53 -7.12
C ALA A 55 -4.43 -7.85 -6.64
N GLY A 56 -3.11 -7.95 -6.62
CA GLY A 56 -2.38 -9.12 -6.14
C GLY A 56 -2.15 -9.13 -4.63
N GLY A 57 -2.36 -8.00 -3.98
CA GLY A 57 -2.32 -7.84 -2.52
C GLY A 57 -3.21 -6.71 -2.06
N LEU A 58 -3.42 -6.62 -0.73
CA LEU A 58 -4.13 -5.54 -0.06
C LEU A 58 -3.33 -5.10 1.18
N ALA A 59 -3.18 -3.78 1.38
CA ALA A 59 -2.60 -3.23 2.60
C ALA A 59 -3.70 -2.56 3.43
N VAL A 60 -3.95 -3.06 4.64
CA VAL A 60 -5.05 -2.65 5.53
C VAL A 60 -4.51 -2.15 6.87
N GLY A 61 -5.17 -1.17 7.49
CA GLY A 61 -4.68 -0.58 8.74
C GLY A 61 -3.45 0.33 8.55
N VAL A 62 -3.28 0.85 7.33
CA VAL A 62 -2.20 1.75 6.92
C VAL A 62 -2.67 3.21 6.89
N HIS A 63 -1.88 4.14 6.37
CA HIS A 63 -2.21 5.57 6.35
C HIS A 63 -3.62 5.87 5.79
N THR A 64 -3.97 5.31 4.64
CA THR A 64 -5.29 5.53 4.01
C THR A 64 -6.46 4.93 4.79
N THR A 65 -6.19 3.91 5.63
CA THR A 65 -7.18 3.36 6.56
C THR A 65 -7.33 4.24 7.81
N GLN A 66 -6.51 5.28 7.95
CA GLN A 66 -6.42 6.24 9.06
C GLN A 66 -5.92 5.61 10.37
N PHE A 67 -4.79 6.07 10.85
CA PHE A 67 -4.15 5.48 12.05
C PHE A 67 -5.03 5.57 13.30
N ALA A 68 -5.95 6.56 13.36
CA ALA A 68 -6.90 6.76 14.46
C ALA A 68 -7.86 5.58 14.68
N ILE A 69 -8.00 4.63 13.73
CA ILE A 69 -8.76 3.37 13.95
C ILE A 69 -8.24 2.57 15.16
N ARG A 70 -7.01 2.84 15.61
CA ARG A 70 -6.34 2.21 16.76
C ARG A 70 -6.71 2.82 18.09
N ASP A 71 -7.25 4.04 18.10
CA ASP A 71 -7.75 4.67 19.32
C ASP A 71 -8.81 3.76 19.96
N PRO A 72 -8.67 3.40 21.25
CA PRO A 72 -9.65 2.58 21.94
C PRO A 72 -11.08 3.15 21.89
N ALA A 73 -11.23 4.48 21.82
CA ALA A 73 -12.53 5.13 21.66
C ALA A 73 -13.14 4.93 20.27
N VAL A 74 -12.33 4.69 19.25
CA VAL A 74 -12.75 4.38 17.88
C VAL A 74 -12.92 2.88 17.69
N GLY A 75 -11.95 2.07 18.11
CA GLY A 75 -12.03 0.61 18.17
C GLY A 75 -12.19 -0.11 16.83
N LEU A 76 -11.74 0.49 15.71
CA LEU A 76 -11.99 -0.04 14.37
C LEU A 76 -10.82 -0.87 13.80
N PHE A 77 -9.69 -0.96 14.47
CA PHE A 77 -8.52 -1.66 13.92
C PHE A 77 -8.83 -3.12 13.61
N ARG A 78 -9.27 -3.90 14.60
CA ARG A 78 -9.65 -5.31 14.41
C ARG A 78 -10.80 -5.49 13.42
N PRO A 79 -11.96 -4.79 13.54
CA PRO A 79 -13.07 -4.96 12.60
C PRO A 79 -12.70 -4.77 11.14
N VAL A 80 -11.92 -3.73 10.82
CA VAL A 80 -11.53 -3.44 9.44
C VAL A 80 -10.60 -4.52 8.88
N LEU A 81 -9.68 -5.04 9.69
CA LEU A 81 -8.81 -6.15 9.31
C LEU A 81 -9.61 -7.44 9.06
N GLU A 82 -10.57 -7.76 9.92
CA GLU A 82 -11.43 -8.93 9.79
C GLU A 82 -12.27 -8.89 8.50
N LEU A 83 -12.89 -7.75 8.19
CA LEU A 83 -13.68 -7.56 6.98
C LEU A 83 -12.86 -7.82 5.71
N ALA A 84 -11.65 -7.28 5.63
CA ALA A 84 -10.78 -7.49 4.47
C ALA A 84 -10.34 -8.95 4.33
N ALA A 85 -9.94 -9.59 5.45
CA ALA A 85 -9.53 -10.99 5.46
C ALA A 85 -10.66 -11.94 5.05
N GLU A 86 -11.91 -11.67 5.49
CA GLU A 86 -13.08 -12.43 5.09
C GLU A 86 -13.35 -12.36 3.58
N GLU A 87 -13.33 -11.16 2.99
CA GLU A 87 -13.56 -11.00 1.56
C GLU A 87 -12.44 -11.64 0.72
N VAL A 88 -11.19 -11.57 1.16
CA VAL A 88 -10.08 -12.26 0.49
C VAL A 88 -10.26 -13.78 0.54
N ARG A 89 -10.65 -14.34 1.69
CA ARG A 89 -10.95 -15.79 1.78
C ARG A 89 -12.10 -16.21 0.87
N ARG A 90 -13.16 -15.39 0.78
CA ARG A 90 -14.32 -15.64 -0.12
C ARG A 90 -13.94 -15.63 -1.60
N ALA A 91 -12.94 -14.84 -1.99
CA ALA A 91 -12.51 -14.74 -3.36
C ALA A 91 -11.87 -16.02 -3.92
N GLY A 92 -11.43 -16.96 -3.07
CA GLY A 92 -10.90 -18.28 -3.48
C GLY A 92 -9.60 -18.21 -4.30
N ARG A 93 -8.92 -17.07 -4.35
CA ARG A 93 -7.63 -16.91 -5.02
C ARG A 93 -6.56 -16.38 -4.06
N ARG A 94 -5.30 -16.64 -4.37
CA ARG A 94 -4.19 -16.12 -3.55
C ARG A 94 -4.05 -14.60 -3.72
N VAL A 95 -4.10 -13.89 -2.61
CA VAL A 95 -3.88 -12.44 -2.50
C VAL A 95 -3.02 -12.20 -1.27
N ALA A 96 -1.98 -11.40 -1.38
CA ALA A 96 -1.15 -11.05 -0.24
C ALA A 96 -1.89 -10.08 0.70
N LEU A 97 -2.18 -10.50 1.92
CA LEU A 97 -2.75 -9.64 2.95
C LEU A 97 -1.64 -9.04 3.80
N ILE A 98 -1.52 -7.70 3.79
CA ILE A 98 -0.51 -6.95 4.53
C ILE A 98 -1.23 -6.03 5.51
N GLY A 99 -0.98 -6.19 6.81
CA GLY A 99 -1.55 -5.33 7.85
C GLY A 99 -0.57 -4.26 8.29
N GLY A 100 -1.04 -3.03 8.54
CA GLY A 100 -0.19 -1.98 9.12
C GLY A 100 0.16 -2.29 10.57
N ILE A 101 1.42 -2.06 10.95
CA ILE A 101 1.95 -2.13 12.32
C ILE A 101 2.59 -0.79 12.64
N CYS A 102 2.27 -0.21 13.78
CA CYS A 102 2.86 1.06 14.22
C CYS A 102 2.92 1.20 15.75
N GLY A 103 3.55 2.29 16.19
CA GLY A 103 3.63 2.66 17.59
C GLY A 103 4.75 1.96 18.37
N PRO A 104 4.80 2.15 19.70
CA PRO A 104 5.81 1.56 20.56
C PRO A 104 5.82 0.02 20.49
N THR A 105 6.94 -0.60 20.81
CA THR A 105 7.17 -2.06 20.64
C THR A 105 6.05 -2.93 21.23
N ARG A 106 5.52 -2.56 22.41
CA ARG A 106 4.41 -3.29 23.03
C ARG A 106 3.14 -3.28 22.17
N GLN A 107 2.77 -2.11 21.64
CA GLN A 107 1.61 -1.97 20.75
C GLN A 107 1.87 -2.71 19.45
N ALA A 108 3.01 -2.47 18.81
CA ALA A 108 3.38 -3.09 17.55
C ALA A 108 3.40 -4.63 17.64
N ALA A 109 3.88 -5.19 18.75
CA ALA A 109 3.85 -6.65 18.99
C ALA A 109 2.43 -7.18 19.12
N ALA A 110 1.53 -6.46 19.78
CA ALA A 110 0.12 -6.84 19.87
C ALA A 110 -0.58 -6.78 18.50
N GLU A 111 -0.29 -5.75 17.69
CA GLU A 111 -0.78 -5.63 16.32
C GLU A 111 -0.24 -6.76 15.43
N ALA A 112 1.06 -7.07 15.50
CA ALA A 112 1.68 -8.18 14.79
C ALA A 112 1.04 -9.54 15.14
N ALA A 113 0.80 -9.80 16.43
CA ALA A 113 0.11 -11.00 16.89
C ALA A 113 -1.32 -11.08 16.34
N LEU A 114 -2.07 -9.96 16.37
CA LEU A 114 -3.41 -9.88 15.79
C LEU A 114 -3.40 -10.19 14.29
N LEU A 115 -2.46 -9.62 13.52
CA LEU A 115 -2.33 -9.89 12.10
C LEU A 115 -2.10 -11.37 11.81
N ARG A 116 -1.18 -12.00 12.54
CA ARG A 116 -0.93 -13.45 12.45
C ARG A 116 -2.20 -14.25 12.74
N ASP A 117 -2.91 -13.93 13.82
CA ASP A 117 -4.11 -14.65 14.26
C ASP A 117 -5.29 -14.49 13.28
N LEU A 118 -5.36 -13.37 12.54
CA LEU A 118 -6.34 -13.12 11.47
C LEU A 118 -5.91 -13.72 10.12
N GLY A 119 -4.71 -14.29 10.01
CA GLY A 119 -4.20 -14.90 8.79
C GLY A 119 -3.65 -13.89 7.77
N TYR A 120 -3.16 -12.75 8.22
CA TYR A 120 -2.37 -11.84 7.39
C TYR A 120 -1.00 -12.44 7.10
N ASP A 121 -0.51 -12.20 5.89
CA ASP A 121 0.76 -12.75 5.42
C ASP A 121 1.97 -12.00 5.94
N ALA A 122 1.84 -10.67 6.15
CA ALA A 122 2.92 -9.81 6.62
C ALA A 122 2.41 -8.55 7.31
N GLY A 123 3.29 -7.93 8.10
CA GLY A 123 3.09 -6.62 8.67
C GLY A 123 3.88 -5.54 7.96
N LEU A 124 3.23 -4.44 7.51
CA LEU A 124 3.88 -3.22 7.03
C LEU A 124 4.29 -2.39 8.24
N LEU A 125 5.57 -2.37 8.54
CA LEU A 125 6.09 -1.77 9.76
C LEU A 125 6.43 -0.29 9.56
N SER A 126 5.64 0.58 10.19
CA SER A 126 5.93 2.01 10.29
C SER A 126 6.79 2.30 11.51
N LEU A 127 7.92 2.97 11.30
CA LEU A 127 8.80 3.47 12.37
C LEU A 127 8.51 4.93 12.75
N ALA A 128 7.40 5.48 12.26
CA ALA A 128 6.92 6.81 12.62
C ALA A 128 6.68 6.91 14.13
N GLY A 129 7.14 8.01 14.73
CA GLY A 129 6.98 8.24 16.18
C GLY A 129 7.88 7.42 17.10
N HIS A 130 8.74 6.55 16.57
CA HIS A 130 9.75 5.86 17.38
C HIS A 130 10.95 6.80 17.63
N SER A 131 11.35 6.99 18.88
CA SER A 131 12.36 7.97 19.30
C SER A 131 13.78 7.41 19.44
N GLY A 132 13.97 6.11 19.26
CA GLY A 132 15.27 5.45 19.40
C GLY A 132 16.25 5.73 18.26
N ASP A 133 17.51 5.35 18.47
CA ASP A 133 18.54 5.31 17.45
C ASP A 133 18.38 4.09 16.51
N ASP A 134 19.32 3.89 15.57
CA ASP A 134 19.26 2.79 14.61
C ASP A 134 19.30 1.41 15.30
N ASP A 135 20.02 1.24 16.39
CA ASP A 135 20.08 -0.03 17.13
C ASP A 135 18.77 -0.34 17.84
N ASP A 136 18.13 0.65 18.47
CA ASP A 136 16.80 0.52 19.08
C ASP A 136 15.75 0.16 18.03
N LEU A 137 15.80 0.83 16.87
CA LEU A 137 14.90 0.54 15.74
C LEU A 137 15.10 -0.87 15.20
N LEU A 138 16.34 -1.32 15.05
CA LEU A 138 16.64 -2.67 14.57
C LEU A 138 16.23 -3.74 15.57
N ALA A 139 16.40 -3.47 16.88
CA ALA A 139 15.90 -4.38 17.93
C ALA A 139 14.37 -4.50 17.87
N HIS A 140 13.66 -3.38 17.69
CA HIS A 140 12.22 -3.35 17.48
C HIS A 140 11.81 -4.18 16.24
N CYS A 141 12.47 -3.95 15.09
CA CYS A 141 12.19 -4.68 13.85
C CYS A 141 12.43 -6.19 13.99
N ARG A 142 13.52 -6.61 14.64
CA ARG A 142 13.83 -8.03 14.89
C ARG A 142 12.77 -8.70 15.75
N GLY A 143 12.37 -8.05 16.85
CA GLY A 143 11.33 -8.60 17.72
C GLY A 143 9.97 -8.77 17.02
N LEU A 144 9.61 -7.88 16.12
CA LEU A 144 8.37 -8.01 15.34
C LEU A 144 8.49 -9.07 14.25
N ALA A 145 9.66 -9.22 13.65
CA ALA A 145 9.92 -10.24 12.64
C ALA A 145 9.86 -11.68 13.19
N GLU A 146 9.98 -11.87 14.51
CA GLU A 146 9.74 -13.14 15.18
C GLU A 146 8.25 -13.52 15.27
N ILE A 147 7.34 -12.52 15.16
CA ILE A 147 5.90 -12.71 15.31
C ILE A 147 5.22 -12.90 13.95
N VAL A 148 5.59 -12.09 12.94
CA VAL A 148 5.00 -12.08 11.60
C VAL A 148 6.07 -11.67 10.58
N PRO A 149 6.01 -12.14 9.30
CA PRO A 149 6.85 -11.60 8.24
C PRO A 149 6.71 -10.09 8.13
N VAL A 150 7.82 -9.37 7.90
CA VAL A 150 7.86 -7.91 7.92
C VAL A 150 8.08 -7.35 6.52
N VAL A 151 7.25 -6.38 6.16
CA VAL A 151 7.49 -5.44 5.07
C VAL A 151 8.01 -4.15 5.69
N GLY A 152 9.25 -3.77 5.41
CA GLY A 152 9.80 -2.49 5.85
C GLY A 152 9.07 -1.32 5.18
N PHE A 153 8.99 -0.19 5.87
CA PHE A 153 8.34 0.99 5.32
C PHE A 153 9.23 2.22 5.48
N TYR A 154 9.81 2.69 4.38
CA TYR A 154 10.47 3.98 4.34
C TYR A 154 9.45 5.06 4.02
N LEU A 155 8.88 5.67 5.05
CA LEU A 155 7.91 6.77 4.92
C LEU A 155 8.65 8.11 4.93
N GLN A 156 8.23 9.03 4.04
CA GLN A 156 8.79 10.39 3.99
C GLN A 156 8.53 11.18 5.30
N PRO A 157 9.47 12.05 5.74
CA PRO A 157 9.31 12.83 6.96
C PRO A 157 8.12 13.80 6.94
N ALA A 158 7.73 14.32 5.76
CA ALA A 158 6.63 15.30 5.64
C ALA A 158 5.26 14.75 6.08
N VAL A 159 5.07 13.42 6.11
CA VAL A 159 3.84 12.76 6.56
C VAL A 159 4.08 11.85 7.77
N GLY A 160 5.02 12.24 8.63
CA GLY A 160 5.29 11.57 9.90
C GLY A 160 6.32 10.43 9.84
N GLY A 161 7.00 10.24 8.72
CA GLY A 161 8.13 9.33 8.61
C GLY A 161 9.40 9.89 9.27
N ARG A 162 10.51 9.19 9.08
CA ARG A 162 11.82 9.63 9.56
C ARG A 162 12.91 9.30 8.55
N ASP A 163 14.00 10.04 8.59
CA ASP A 163 15.20 9.70 7.84
C ASP A 163 15.84 8.44 8.42
N LEU A 164 16.06 7.47 7.56
CA LEU A 164 16.72 6.19 7.88
C LEU A 164 18.01 6.10 7.07
N SER A 165 19.10 5.79 7.75
CA SER A 165 20.43 5.73 7.14
C SER A 165 20.59 4.53 6.20
N HIS A 166 21.54 4.60 5.27
CA HIS A 166 21.95 3.42 4.50
C HIS A 166 22.40 2.27 5.41
N ALA A 167 23.08 2.58 6.53
CA ALA A 167 23.53 1.59 7.50
C ALA A 167 22.34 0.88 8.16
N PHE A 168 21.29 1.63 8.52
CA PHE A 168 20.04 1.04 9.01
C PHE A 168 19.46 0.05 8.01
N TRP A 169 19.30 0.46 6.73
CA TRP A 169 18.73 -0.42 5.70
C TRP A 169 19.57 -1.66 5.46
N ARG A 170 20.90 -1.54 5.52
CA ARG A 170 21.83 -2.68 5.45
C ARG A 170 21.55 -3.71 6.55
N ALA A 171 21.50 -3.26 7.80
CA ALA A 171 21.24 -4.14 8.95
C ALA A 171 19.78 -4.66 8.95
N PHE A 172 18.82 -3.86 8.45
CA PHE A 172 17.43 -4.29 8.29
C PHE A 172 17.30 -5.46 7.30
N MET A 173 18.06 -5.44 6.18
CA MET A 173 18.05 -6.52 5.20
C MET A 173 18.63 -7.85 5.76
N GLU A 174 19.39 -7.80 6.86
CA GLU A 174 19.94 -9.00 7.51
C GLU A 174 18.88 -9.74 8.36
N ILE A 175 17.74 -9.13 8.65
CA ILE A 175 16.65 -9.75 9.41
C ILE A 175 16.00 -10.85 8.54
N PRO A 176 16.06 -12.15 8.96
CA PRO A 176 15.65 -13.26 8.10
C PRO A 176 14.21 -13.18 7.61
N ASN A 177 13.29 -12.70 8.45
CA ASN A 177 11.85 -12.66 8.15
C ASN A 177 11.38 -11.32 7.55
N VAL A 178 12.30 -10.48 7.07
CA VAL A 178 11.99 -9.38 6.15
C VAL A 178 11.73 -9.97 4.77
N VAL A 179 10.57 -9.68 4.20
CA VAL A 179 10.10 -10.23 2.92
C VAL A 179 10.00 -9.18 1.81
N ALA A 180 9.87 -7.91 2.17
CA ALA A 180 9.85 -6.80 1.22
C ALA A 180 10.18 -5.47 1.92
N VAL A 181 10.40 -4.42 1.10
CA VAL A 181 10.44 -3.03 1.57
C VAL A 181 9.56 -2.17 0.68
N LYS A 182 8.62 -1.44 1.30
CA LYS A 182 7.93 -0.31 0.68
C LYS A 182 8.82 0.92 0.76
N VAL A 183 9.24 1.44 -0.40
CA VAL A 183 10.14 2.57 -0.52
C VAL A 183 9.34 3.81 -0.90
N ALA A 184 9.17 4.74 0.03
CA ALA A 184 8.33 5.92 -0.11
C ALA A 184 8.94 7.19 0.52
N PRO A 185 10.26 7.47 0.37
CA PRO A 185 10.86 8.69 0.90
C PRO A 185 10.56 9.93 0.04
N PHE A 186 10.02 9.81 -1.16
CA PHE A 186 9.85 10.86 -2.17
C PHE A 186 11.16 11.62 -2.45
N ASP A 187 12.25 10.86 -2.40
CA ASP A 187 13.62 11.31 -2.60
C ASP A 187 14.41 10.23 -3.32
N ARG A 188 14.95 10.56 -4.49
CA ARG A 188 15.68 9.58 -5.33
C ARG A 188 16.98 9.12 -4.68
N TYR A 189 17.65 9.98 -3.92
CA TYR A 189 18.88 9.62 -3.21
C TYR A 189 18.59 8.61 -2.11
N ARG A 190 17.56 8.86 -1.31
CA ARG A 190 17.08 7.94 -0.27
C ARG A 190 16.55 6.63 -0.85
N THR A 191 15.87 6.67 -2.00
CA THR A 191 15.47 5.48 -2.74
C THR A 191 16.68 4.62 -3.11
N LEU A 192 17.77 5.24 -3.63
CA LEU A 192 19.00 4.54 -3.96
C LEU A 192 19.71 3.95 -2.74
N ASP A 193 19.62 4.55 -1.57
CA ASP A 193 20.19 4.00 -0.34
C ASP A 193 19.56 2.64 -0.01
N VAL A 194 18.23 2.49 -0.17
CA VAL A 194 17.53 1.22 0.04
C VAL A 194 17.91 0.20 -1.02
N VAL A 195 17.93 0.59 -2.29
CA VAL A 195 18.33 -0.28 -3.41
C VAL A 195 19.75 -0.80 -3.23
N ARG A 196 20.68 0.10 -2.84
CA ARG A 196 22.09 -0.27 -2.56
C ARG A 196 22.19 -1.20 -1.35
N ALA A 197 21.42 -0.94 -0.29
CA ALA A 197 21.39 -1.80 0.88
C ALA A 197 20.96 -3.22 0.51
N LEU A 198 19.93 -3.38 -0.32
CA LEU A 198 19.50 -4.69 -0.83
C LEU A 198 20.58 -5.32 -1.73
N ALA A 199 21.19 -4.56 -2.64
CA ALA A 199 22.26 -5.06 -3.51
C ALA A 199 23.40 -5.65 -2.68
N LEU A 200 23.87 -4.93 -1.68
CA LEU A 200 24.98 -5.33 -0.81
C LEU A 200 24.64 -6.44 0.20
N SER A 201 23.35 -6.66 0.52
CA SER A 201 22.94 -7.75 1.42
C SER A 201 23.08 -9.15 0.79
N GLY A 202 23.17 -9.24 -0.53
CA GLY A 202 23.17 -10.50 -1.27
C GLY A 202 21.81 -11.20 -1.29
N ARG A 203 20.76 -10.63 -0.69
CA ARG A 203 19.41 -11.21 -0.64
C ARG A 203 18.71 -11.08 -1.99
N ASP A 204 18.20 -12.20 -2.51
CA ASP A 204 17.38 -12.30 -3.73
C ASP A 204 15.89 -12.54 -3.42
N ASP A 205 15.58 -12.74 -2.14
CA ASP A 205 14.28 -13.14 -1.64
C ASP A 205 13.51 -11.98 -0.96
N VAL A 206 14.01 -10.74 -1.06
CA VAL A 206 13.36 -9.52 -0.57
C VAL A 206 12.92 -8.68 -1.73
N ALA A 207 11.62 -8.38 -1.81
CA ALA A 207 11.04 -7.58 -2.88
C ALA A 207 11.10 -6.07 -2.57
N LEU A 208 11.35 -5.24 -3.57
CA LEU A 208 11.16 -3.78 -3.48
C LEU A 208 9.79 -3.41 -4.04
N TYR A 209 9.03 -2.64 -3.29
CA TYR A 209 7.75 -2.08 -3.68
C TYR A 209 7.82 -0.55 -3.67
N THR A 210 7.47 0.08 -4.79
CA THR A 210 7.42 1.54 -4.79
C THR A 210 6.25 2.05 -3.97
N GLY A 211 6.50 3.11 -3.22
CA GLY A 211 5.54 3.97 -2.56
C GLY A 211 5.86 5.44 -2.86
N ASN A 212 6.79 5.70 -3.82
CA ASN A 212 7.14 7.03 -4.30
C ASN A 212 6.05 7.53 -5.24
N ASP A 213 5.05 8.19 -4.70
CA ASP A 213 3.87 8.65 -5.45
C ASP A 213 4.23 9.67 -6.55
N ASP A 214 5.35 10.36 -6.40
CA ASP A 214 5.91 11.29 -7.39
C ASP A 214 6.67 10.59 -8.54
N SER A 215 6.96 9.29 -8.43
CA SER A 215 7.84 8.56 -9.35
C SER A 215 7.39 7.12 -9.65
N ILE A 216 6.10 6.81 -9.56
CA ILE A 216 5.57 5.43 -9.64
C ILE A 216 6.06 4.70 -10.89
N VAL A 217 5.83 5.26 -12.08
CA VAL A 217 6.18 4.60 -13.35
C VAL A 217 7.68 4.53 -13.53
N ALA A 218 8.42 5.56 -13.11
CA ALA A 218 9.88 5.57 -13.20
C ALA A 218 10.51 4.48 -12.33
N ASP A 219 9.96 4.22 -11.14
CA ASP A 219 10.40 3.11 -10.30
C ASP A 219 10.11 1.75 -10.94
N LEU A 220 8.88 1.55 -11.44
CA LEU A 220 8.43 0.27 -11.98
C LEU A 220 9.12 -0.11 -13.30
N ALA A 221 9.32 0.87 -14.20
CA ALA A 221 10.01 0.67 -15.47
C ALA A 221 11.53 0.67 -15.33
N GLY A 222 12.06 1.23 -14.23
CA GLY A 222 13.47 1.41 -13.98
C GLY A 222 14.25 0.12 -13.79
N LEU A 223 15.52 0.15 -14.21
CA LEU A 223 16.51 -0.87 -13.89
C LEU A 223 17.64 -0.21 -13.10
N PHE A 224 17.86 -0.69 -11.89
CA PHE A 224 18.93 -0.24 -11.02
C PHE A 224 20.13 -1.19 -11.16
N GLU A 225 21.24 -0.69 -11.68
CA GLU A 225 22.51 -1.41 -11.69
C GLU A 225 23.40 -0.86 -10.59
N VAL A 226 23.55 -1.62 -9.52
CA VAL A 226 24.21 -1.17 -8.29
C VAL A 226 25.06 -2.32 -7.75
N GLU A 227 26.33 -2.05 -7.44
CA GLU A 227 27.29 -3.02 -6.88
C GLU A 227 27.35 -4.33 -7.70
N GLY A 228 27.29 -4.21 -9.04
CA GLY A 228 27.31 -5.35 -9.96
C GLY A 228 26.01 -6.17 -10.01
N ARG A 229 24.96 -5.76 -9.32
CA ARG A 229 23.64 -6.42 -9.32
C ARG A 229 22.61 -5.57 -10.06
N ARG A 230 21.69 -6.25 -10.74
CA ARG A 230 20.53 -5.64 -11.38
C ARG A 230 19.28 -5.87 -10.53
N LEU A 231 18.69 -4.77 -10.08
CA LEU A 231 17.50 -4.78 -9.23
C LEU A 231 16.37 -4.00 -9.89
N ARG A 232 15.13 -4.38 -9.55
CA ARG A 232 13.91 -3.69 -9.97
C ARG A 232 12.95 -3.59 -8.81
N PHE A 233 12.09 -2.58 -8.85
CA PHE A 233 10.86 -2.63 -8.08
C PHE A 233 9.94 -3.69 -8.67
N ALA A 234 9.54 -4.66 -7.86
CA ALA A 234 8.66 -5.74 -8.28
C ALA A 234 7.24 -5.23 -8.56
N GLY A 235 6.77 -4.30 -7.74
CA GLY A 235 5.42 -3.73 -7.83
C GLY A 235 5.31 -2.47 -7.00
N GLY A 236 4.08 -2.10 -6.63
CA GLY A 236 3.82 -0.95 -5.76
C GLY A 236 2.84 -1.26 -4.65
N LEU A 237 3.04 -0.59 -3.51
CA LEU A 237 2.12 -0.53 -2.40
C LEU A 237 1.78 0.94 -2.19
N LEU A 238 0.67 1.38 -2.75
CA LEU A 238 0.39 2.79 -2.98
C LEU A 238 -1.02 3.18 -2.55
N GLY A 239 -1.13 4.36 -1.93
CA GLY A 239 -2.41 5.01 -1.67
C GLY A 239 -3.10 5.41 -2.99
N HIS A 240 -2.35 5.87 -3.98
CA HIS A 240 -2.88 6.19 -5.32
C HIS A 240 -3.68 4.98 -5.90
N TRP A 241 -3.18 3.77 -5.71
CA TRP A 241 -3.82 2.58 -6.25
C TRP A 241 -5.07 2.11 -5.49
N ALA A 242 -5.46 2.83 -4.43
CA ALA A 242 -6.78 2.68 -3.80
C ALA A 242 -7.92 3.20 -4.70
N VAL A 243 -7.58 3.98 -5.70
CA VAL A 243 -8.44 4.37 -6.82
C VAL A 243 -7.79 3.92 -8.12
N ASP A 244 -8.58 3.68 -9.16
CA ASP A 244 -8.08 3.31 -10.48
C ASP A 244 -7.17 2.04 -10.47
N THR A 245 -7.53 1.05 -9.61
CA THR A 245 -6.73 -0.16 -9.35
C THR A 245 -6.57 -1.04 -10.58
N ARG A 246 -7.60 -1.17 -11.42
CA ARG A 246 -7.53 -1.95 -12.67
C ARG A 246 -6.58 -1.31 -13.68
N ALA A 247 -6.64 0.02 -13.81
CA ALA A 247 -5.70 0.77 -14.64
C ALA A 247 -4.26 0.61 -14.12
N ALA A 248 -4.07 0.59 -12.79
CA ALA A 248 -2.77 0.33 -12.16
C ALA A 248 -2.24 -1.07 -12.47
N VAL A 249 -3.09 -2.10 -12.50
CA VAL A 249 -2.70 -3.48 -12.91
C VAL A 249 -2.22 -3.49 -14.36
N ALA A 250 -2.96 -2.87 -15.27
CA ALA A 250 -2.56 -2.76 -16.66
C ALA A 250 -1.26 -1.94 -16.84
N LEU A 251 -1.06 -0.91 -16.04
CA LEU A 251 0.17 -0.10 -16.05
C LEU A 251 1.37 -0.92 -15.57
N LEU A 252 1.23 -1.66 -14.46
CA LEU A 252 2.30 -2.53 -13.96
C LEU A 252 2.70 -3.57 -15.02
N ASP A 253 1.75 -4.20 -15.69
CA ASP A 253 2.03 -5.17 -16.74
C ASP A 253 2.83 -4.57 -17.92
N ARG A 254 2.58 -3.32 -18.27
CA ARG A 254 3.36 -2.58 -19.28
C ARG A 254 4.77 -2.24 -18.80
N CYS A 255 4.98 -2.05 -17.50
CA CYS A 255 6.30 -1.79 -16.92
C CYS A 255 7.17 -3.06 -16.78
N ARG A 256 6.55 -4.27 -16.75
CA ARG A 256 7.26 -5.55 -16.51
C ARG A 256 8.41 -5.84 -17.47
N PRO A 257 8.32 -5.58 -18.79
CA PRO A 257 9.46 -5.80 -19.69
C PRO A 257 10.67 -4.95 -19.31
N GLY A 258 10.44 -3.83 -18.63
CA GLY A 258 11.46 -2.86 -18.24
C GLY A 258 11.85 -1.96 -19.39
N GLY A 259 12.47 -0.84 -19.01
CA GLY A 259 12.77 0.25 -19.94
C GLY A 259 11.62 1.26 -20.04
N MET A 260 11.97 2.46 -20.40
CA MET A 260 11.06 3.61 -20.54
C MET A 260 10.89 3.91 -22.02
N ASP A 261 9.79 3.42 -22.62
CA ASP A 261 9.40 3.86 -23.95
C ASP A 261 8.65 5.20 -23.91
N GLU A 262 8.36 5.79 -25.07
CA GLU A 262 7.68 7.08 -25.17
C GLU A 262 6.31 7.06 -24.49
N ARG A 263 5.55 5.98 -24.62
CA ARG A 263 4.22 5.85 -24.00
C ARG A 263 4.32 5.80 -22.48
N LEU A 264 5.25 5.02 -21.94
CA LEU A 264 5.48 4.97 -20.48
C LEU A 264 6.01 6.29 -19.95
N ALA A 265 6.82 7.04 -20.72
CA ALA A 265 7.28 8.37 -20.33
C ALA A 265 6.11 9.37 -20.22
N ILE A 266 5.16 9.34 -21.18
CA ILE A 266 3.93 10.13 -21.13
C ILE A 266 3.08 9.72 -19.92
N ASP A 267 2.90 8.43 -19.70
CA ASP A 267 2.12 7.91 -18.56
C ASP A 267 2.77 8.25 -17.22
N ALA A 268 4.09 8.27 -17.13
CA ALA A 268 4.82 8.68 -15.92
C ALA A 268 4.45 10.11 -15.48
N VAL A 269 4.45 11.05 -16.42
CA VAL A 269 4.06 12.43 -16.14
C VAL A 269 2.58 12.51 -15.76
N ALA A 270 1.71 11.80 -16.49
CA ALA A 270 0.27 11.81 -16.24
C ALA A 270 -0.08 11.21 -14.87
N VAL A 271 0.52 10.08 -14.49
CA VAL A 271 0.31 9.44 -13.19
C VAL A 271 0.78 10.33 -12.05
N THR A 272 1.93 11.01 -12.21
CA THR A 272 2.42 11.98 -11.22
C THR A 272 1.46 13.17 -11.07
N ASP A 273 0.93 13.71 -12.17
CA ASP A 273 -0.05 14.80 -12.15
C ASP A 273 -1.39 14.36 -11.51
N MET A 274 -1.86 13.14 -11.82
CA MET A 274 -3.03 12.55 -11.16
C MET A 274 -2.80 12.39 -9.65
N ASN A 275 -1.64 11.89 -9.26
CA ASN A 275 -1.29 11.74 -7.85
C ASN A 275 -1.25 13.10 -7.14
N ALA A 276 -0.64 14.12 -7.76
CA ALA A 276 -0.58 15.47 -7.19
C ALA A 276 -1.97 16.04 -6.88
N ALA A 277 -2.98 15.76 -7.74
CA ALA A 277 -4.37 16.17 -7.54
C ALA A 277 -5.06 15.33 -6.44
N TYR A 278 -4.89 14.01 -6.47
CA TYR A 278 -5.52 13.10 -5.50
C TYR A 278 -4.97 13.29 -4.09
N PHE A 279 -3.65 13.47 -3.98
CA PHE A 279 -2.94 13.59 -2.72
C PHE A 279 -2.76 15.03 -2.24
N ASP A 280 -3.25 16.01 -3.02
CA ASP A 280 -3.18 17.42 -2.63
C ASP A 280 -1.74 17.91 -2.37
N ALA A 281 -0.84 17.59 -3.27
CA ALA A 281 0.57 17.96 -3.16
C ALA A 281 0.76 19.49 -3.01
N ALA A 282 -0.10 20.29 -3.65
CA ALA A 282 -0.10 21.75 -3.55
C ALA A 282 -0.31 22.28 -2.12
N HIS A 283 -1.00 21.52 -1.26
CA HIS A 283 -1.29 21.85 0.13
C HIS A 283 -0.57 20.91 1.12
N ARG A 284 0.62 20.39 0.74
CA ARG A 284 1.45 19.53 1.58
C ARG A 284 0.70 18.27 2.06
N PHE A 285 -0.06 17.66 1.16
CA PHE A 285 -0.80 16.42 1.38
C PHE A 285 -1.96 16.51 2.40
N LYS A 286 -2.41 17.72 2.75
CA LYS A 286 -3.48 17.92 3.74
C LYS A 286 -4.79 17.24 3.32
N GLY A 287 -5.14 17.26 2.03
CA GLY A 287 -6.33 16.62 1.48
C GLY A 287 -6.10 15.21 0.91
N CYS A 288 -5.03 14.52 1.33
CA CYS A 288 -4.61 13.24 0.74
C CYS A 288 -5.69 12.15 0.84
N ILE A 289 -6.18 11.84 2.04
CA ILE A 289 -7.21 10.80 2.22
C ILE A 289 -8.54 11.27 1.64
N ALA A 290 -8.93 12.52 1.90
CA ALA A 290 -10.17 13.10 1.38
C ALA A 290 -10.21 13.11 -0.16
N GLY A 291 -9.08 13.32 -0.84
CA GLY A 291 -8.97 13.26 -2.29
C GLY A 291 -9.25 11.86 -2.85
N LEU A 292 -8.69 10.82 -2.23
CA LEU A 292 -9.01 9.43 -2.58
C LEU A 292 -10.48 9.11 -2.31
N HIS A 293 -11.00 9.53 -1.16
CA HIS A 293 -12.42 9.36 -0.83
C HIS A 293 -13.33 10.07 -1.85
N GLU A 294 -12.95 11.24 -2.34
CA GLU A 294 -13.73 11.98 -3.35
C GLU A 294 -13.81 11.19 -4.66
N VAL A 295 -12.71 10.59 -5.13
CA VAL A 295 -12.75 9.74 -6.33
C VAL A 295 -13.69 8.55 -6.09
N LEU A 296 -13.55 7.82 -4.99
CA LEU A 296 -14.39 6.67 -4.66
C LEU A 296 -15.85 7.05 -4.43
N ARG A 297 -16.13 8.26 -3.89
CA ARG A 297 -17.48 8.79 -3.75
C ARG A 297 -18.12 9.07 -5.12
N ARG A 298 -17.39 9.66 -6.04
CA ARG A 298 -17.87 9.90 -7.42
C ARG A 298 -18.18 8.61 -8.14
N GLN A 299 -17.37 7.59 -7.91
CA GLN A 299 -17.59 6.22 -8.41
C GLN A 299 -18.75 5.50 -7.70
N GLY A 300 -19.28 6.06 -6.60
CA GLY A 300 -20.37 5.49 -5.80
C GLY A 300 -19.94 4.37 -4.85
N LEU A 301 -18.63 4.10 -4.73
CA LEU A 301 -18.08 3.12 -3.78
C LEU A 301 -18.11 3.63 -2.35
N LEU A 302 -17.91 4.93 -2.11
CA LEU A 302 -18.13 5.60 -0.83
C LEU A 302 -19.37 6.46 -0.84
N ALA A 303 -20.01 6.65 0.33
CA ALA A 303 -21.18 7.52 0.48
C ALA A 303 -20.78 8.98 0.65
N GLY A 304 -19.59 9.26 1.15
CA GLY A 304 -19.02 10.58 1.39
C GLY A 304 -17.52 10.55 1.50
N ILE A 305 -16.93 11.68 1.84
CA ILE A 305 -15.47 11.81 2.01
C ILE A 305 -15.05 11.84 3.49
N TRP A 306 -15.93 11.39 4.38
CA TRP A 306 -15.72 11.48 5.81
C TRP A 306 -14.47 10.74 6.26
N CYS A 307 -13.67 11.41 7.10
CA CYS A 307 -12.55 10.86 7.82
C CYS A 307 -12.85 10.83 9.33
N LEU A 308 -12.10 10.06 10.11
CA LEU A 308 -12.22 10.06 11.58
C LEU A 308 -11.88 11.43 12.16
N ASP A 309 -10.86 12.09 11.62
CA ASP A 309 -10.60 13.50 11.90
C ASP A 309 -11.57 14.37 11.09
N GLU A 310 -12.39 15.15 11.80
CA GLU A 310 -13.35 16.08 11.19
C GLU A 310 -12.71 17.21 10.40
N ALA A 311 -11.49 17.57 10.73
CA ALA A 311 -10.72 18.60 10.05
C ALA A 311 -10.16 18.13 8.70
N GLU A 312 -10.13 16.82 8.45
CA GLU A 312 -9.63 16.27 7.20
C GLU A 312 -10.70 16.32 6.10
N GLY A 313 -10.42 17.08 5.06
CA GLY A 313 -11.31 17.30 3.93
C GLY A 313 -10.54 17.76 2.71
N LEU A 314 -11.24 18.02 1.61
CA LEU A 314 -10.62 18.57 0.40
C LEU A 314 -10.12 19.99 0.66
N SER A 315 -8.92 20.28 0.18
CA SER A 315 -8.39 21.64 0.16
C SER A 315 -9.07 22.49 -0.91
N PRO A 316 -9.04 23.84 -0.78
CA PRO A 316 -9.60 24.73 -1.80
C PRO A 316 -9.05 24.43 -3.20
N GLY A 317 -9.91 24.20 -4.17
CA GLY A 317 -9.55 23.90 -5.55
C GLY A 317 -9.18 22.44 -5.85
N GLN A 318 -8.97 21.59 -4.85
CA GLN A 318 -8.57 20.20 -5.06
C GLN A 318 -9.58 19.39 -5.89
N ALA A 319 -10.89 19.57 -5.65
CA ALA A 319 -11.94 18.91 -6.45
C ALA A 319 -11.83 19.23 -7.94
N ALA A 320 -11.54 20.49 -8.29
CA ALA A 320 -11.34 20.93 -9.68
C ALA A 320 -10.07 20.33 -10.30
N GLN A 321 -8.99 20.13 -9.50
CA GLN A 321 -7.79 19.44 -9.97
C GLN A 321 -8.06 17.95 -10.24
N ILE A 322 -8.82 17.28 -9.38
CA ILE A 322 -9.28 15.90 -9.61
C ILE A 322 -10.08 15.82 -10.92
N ASP A 323 -11.02 16.76 -11.18
CA ASP A 323 -11.77 16.84 -12.44
C ASP A 323 -10.86 17.01 -13.65
N ARG A 324 -9.85 17.87 -13.54
CA ARG A 324 -8.91 18.17 -14.62
C ARG A 324 -8.13 16.92 -15.03
N VAL A 325 -7.50 16.25 -14.09
CA VAL A 325 -6.63 15.10 -14.38
C VAL A 325 -7.41 13.90 -14.90
N ARG A 326 -8.61 13.63 -14.35
CA ARG A 326 -9.45 12.52 -14.80
C ARG A 326 -10.00 12.73 -16.20
N ARG A 327 -10.38 13.96 -16.56
CA ARG A 327 -10.77 14.31 -17.94
C ARG A 327 -9.63 14.22 -18.93
N ALA A 328 -8.41 14.56 -18.52
CA ALA A 328 -7.24 14.50 -19.38
C ALA A 328 -6.79 13.04 -19.66
N ARG A 329 -7.01 12.14 -18.72
CA ARG A 329 -6.55 10.76 -18.82
C ARG A 329 -7.63 9.74 -18.38
N PRO A 330 -8.75 9.65 -19.11
CA PRO A 330 -9.79 8.68 -18.81
C PRO A 330 -9.31 7.22 -18.98
N ASP A 331 -8.29 6.99 -19.80
CA ASP A 331 -7.63 5.71 -20.00
C ASP A 331 -6.85 5.19 -18.77
N LEU A 332 -6.57 6.04 -17.80
CA LEU A 332 -5.96 5.70 -16.51
C LEU A 332 -6.98 5.70 -15.35
N CYS A 333 -8.27 5.71 -15.66
CA CYS A 333 -9.36 5.73 -14.68
C CYS A 333 -10.21 4.46 -14.76
N ASP A 334 -10.78 4.05 -13.61
CA ASP A 334 -11.62 2.85 -13.52
C ASP A 334 -13.13 3.15 -13.56
N ASP A 335 -13.57 4.35 -13.96
CA ASP A 335 -14.97 4.80 -13.85
C ASP A 335 -15.96 3.83 -14.52
N ASP A 336 -15.70 3.42 -15.77
CA ASP A 336 -16.55 2.48 -16.51
C ASP A 336 -16.54 1.08 -15.86
N PHE A 337 -15.37 0.62 -15.40
CA PHE A 337 -15.24 -0.66 -14.73
C PHE A 337 -16.01 -0.69 -13.42
N VAL A 338 -15.92 0.37 -12.63
CA VAL A 338 -16.66 0.49 -11.38
C VAL A 338 -18.16 0.62 -11.64
N ALA A 339 -18.58 1.44 -12.60
CA ALA A 339 -19.98 1.61 -12.96
C ALA A 339 -20.65 0.29 -13.37
N ALA A 340 -19.92 -0.56 -14.09
CA ALA A 340 -20.43 -1.87 -14.53
C ALA A 340 -20.63 -2.89 -13.40
N SER A 341 -19.94 -2.75 -12.27
CA SER A 341 -19.90 -3.82 -11.25
C SER A 341 -20.20 -3.35 -9.82
N ARG A 342 -20.26 -2.06 -9.58
CA ARG A 342 -20.42 -1.44 -8.25
C ARG A 342 -21.62 -2.00 -7.47
N ASP A 343 -22.78 -2.12 -8.11
CA ASP A 343 -24.01 -2.53 -7.43
C ASP A 343 -23.92 -3.99 -6.97
N ALA A 344 -23.25 -4.86 -7.72
CA ALA A 344 -22.97 -6.23 -7.31
C ALA A 344 -22.03 -6.26 -6.09
N TRP A 345 -20.99 -5.41 -6.06
CA TRP A 345 -20.10 -5.36 -4.90
C TRP A 345 -20.76 -4.81 -3.64
N LEU A 346 -21.72 -3.90 -3.80
CA LEU A 346 -22.50 -3.34 -2.69
C LEU A 346 -23.59 -4.29 -2.18
N SER A 347 -24.06 -5.25 -2.98
CA SER A 347 -25.16 -6.16 -2.62
C SER A 347 -24.70 -7.47 -2.01
N GLY A 348 -23.46 -7.89 -2.24
CA GLY A 348 -22.90 -9.21 -1.90
C GLY A 348 -22.35 -9.38 -0.46
#